data_ed30de44f3c54cf15392efa38a050950
#
_entry.id   ed30de44f3c54cf15392efa38a050950
#
_cell.length_a   1.000
_cell.length_b   1.000
_cell.length_c   1.000
_cell.angle_alpha   90.00
_cell.angle_beta   90.00
_cell.angle_gamma   90.00
#
_symmetry.space_group_name_H-M   'P 1'
#
loop_
_entity.id
_entity.type
_entity.pdbx_description
1 polymer ?
#
loop_
_entity_poly.entity_id
_entity_poly.type
_entity_poly.pdbx_seq_one_letter_code
_entity_poly.pdbx_strand_id
1 'polypeptide(L)'
;MSSETIVLSPRSDGARYRRVTIAVGRDGVITLKAHEMAAGGLDPWGLDEDEMTLVVPRRQVGRLALALAAEVLKDSDDGVARLARICEAHAVPFRIARWS
;
A
#
# COMPACT_ATOMS: atom_id res chain seq x y z
N MET A 1 -17.99 9.07 -3.70
CA MET A 1 -16.82 8.66 -2.91
C MET A 1 -15.54 8.94 -3.67
N SER A 2 -14.57 9.42 -2.97
CA SER A 2 -13.29 9.72 -3.56
C SER A 2 -12.37 8.51 -3.51
N SER A 3 -11.43 8.43 -4.44
CA SER A 3 -10.35 7.46 -4.37
C SER A 3 -9.25 8.02 -3.48
N GLU A 4 -8.49 7.14 -2.88
CA GLU A 4 -7.36 7.50 -2.04
C GLU A 4 -6.08 6.88 -2.58
N THR A 5 -5.00 7.64 -2.54
CA THR A 5 -3.70 7.18 -2.99
C THR A 5 -2.65 7.53 -1.94
N ILE A 6 -1.82 6.57 -1.60
CA ILE A 6 -0.72 6.76 -0.66
C ILE A 6 0.58 6.42 -1.37
N VAL A 7 1.58 7.32 -1.25
CA VAL A 7 2.91 7.06 -1.76
C VAL A 7 3.68 6.32 -0.68
N LEU A 8 4.03 5.06 -0.96
CA LEU A 8 4.72 4.22 0.01
C LEU A 8 6.22 4.44 0.01
N SER A 9 6.78 4.68 -1.15
CA SER A 9 8.23 4.74 -1.27
C SER A 9 8.63 5.59 -2.46
N PRO A 10 8.73 6.91 -2.28
CA PRO A 10 9.41 7.73 -3.27
C PRO A 10 10.91 7.58 -3.03
N ARG A 11 11.60 6.96 -3.96
CA ARG A 11 13.01 6.69 -3.78
C ARG A 11 13.79 7.07 -5.02
N SER A 12 14.87 7.80 -4.81
CA SER A 12 15.82 8.12 -5.84
C SER A 12 17.17 7.55 -5.42
N ASP A 13 17.77 6.75 -6.29
CA ASP A 13 18.99 6.05 -5.98
C ASP A 13 19.95 6.24 -7.16
N GLY A 14 20.72 7.34 -7.12
CA GLY A 14 21.70 7.65 -8.13
C GLY A 14 21.10 7.69 -9.53
N ALA A 15 21.30 6.65 -10.30
CA ALA A 15 20.86 6.57 -11.69
C ALA A 15 19.41 6.15 -11.84
N ARG A 16 18.71 5.79 -10.75
CA ARG A 16 17.35 5.29 -10.85
C ARG A 16 16.42 6.00 -9.89
N TYR A 17 15.20 6.21 -10.34
CA TYR A 17 14.09 6.72 -9.53
C TYR A 17 13.06 5.61 -9.41
N ARG A 18 12.58 5.38 -8.20
CA ARG A 18 11.58 4.38 -7.95
C ARG A 18 10.45 4.96 -7.11
N ARG A 19 9.23 4.74 -7.55
CA ARG A 19 8.06 5.19 -6.84
C ARG A 19 7.07 4.04 -6.68
N VAL A 20 6.63 3.81 -5.47
CA VAL A 20 5.62 2.80 -5.17
C VAL A 20 4.41 3.48 -4.56
N THR A 21 3.25 3.27 -5.14
CA THR A 21 2.00 3.84 -4.65
C THR A 21 0.96 2.77 -4.46
N ILE A 22 0.10 2.96 -3.47
CA ILE A 22 -1.07 2.12 -3.29
C ILE A 22 -2.30 3.02 -3.33
N ALA A 23 -3.34 2.57 -4.00
CA ALA A 23 -4.55 3.35 -4.16
C ALA A 23 -5.78 2.47 -4.03
N VAL A 24 -6.84 3.02 -3.49
CA VAL A 24 -8.16 2.40 -3.53
C VAL A 24 -9.07 3.27 -4.38
N GLY A 25 -9.69 2.65 -5.40
CA GLY A 25 -10.61 3.35 -6.30
C GLY A 25 -11.99 3.47 -5.71
N ARG A 26 -12.87 4.20 -6.42
CA ARG A 26 -14.26 4.37 -6.01
C ARG A 26 -15.01 3.03 -5.97
N ASP A 27 -14.59 2.09 -6.79
CA ASP A 27 -15.16 0.76 -6.87
C ASP A 27 -14.65 -0.18 -5.79
N GLY A 28 -13.76 0.30 -4.92
CA GLY A 28 -13.18 -0.51 -3.86
C GLY A 28 -12.03 -1.41 -4.31
N VAL A 29 -11.55 -1.23 -5.53
CA VAL A 29 -10.42 -2.01 -6.05
C VAL A 29 -9.12 -1.41 -5.52
N ILE A 30 -8.23 -2.27 -5.02
CA ILE A 30 -6.91 -1.87 -4.56
C ILE A 30 -5.92 -2.04 -5.71
N THR A 31 -5.12 -1.02 -5.97
CA THR A 31 -4.09 -1.05 -6.99
C THR A 31 -2.76 -0.65 -6.38
N LEU A 32 -1.75 -1.48 -6.58
CA LEU A 32 -0.38 -1.18 -6.17
C LEU A 32 0.44 -1.00 -7.43
N LYS A 33 1.12 0.14 -7.54
CA LYS A 33 1.97 0.44 -8.69
C LYS A 33 3.40 0.68 -8.26
N ALA A 34 4.32 0.07 -8.98
CA ALA A 34 5.74 0.35 -8.84
C ALA A 34 6.23 0.88 -10.18
N HIS A 35 6.82 2.05 -10.15
CA HIS A 35 7.34 2.69 -11.37
C HIS A 35 8.81 3.01 -11.16
N GLU A 36 9.63 2.51 -12.05
CA GLU A 36 11.06 2.78 -12.06
C GLU A 36 11.46 3.45 -13.37
N MET A 37 12.37 4.39 -13.28
CA MET A 37 12.93 5.01 -14.46
C MET A 37 14.38 5.40 -14.18
N ALA A 38 15.22 5.36 -15.20
CA ALA A 38 16.60 5.80 -15.08
C ALA A 38 16.64 7.31 -14.93
N ALA A 39 17.39 7.79 -13.93
CA ALA A 39 17.59 9.22 -13.75
C ALA A 39 18.36 9.80 -14.94
N GLY A 40 17.94 10.99 -15.38
CA GLY A 40 18.61 11.66 -16.48
C GLY A 40 18.00 11.43 -17.85
N GLY A 41 17.07 10.49 -17.95
CA GLY A 41 16.32 10.27 -19.19
C GLY A 41 17.17 10.11 -20.42
N LEU A 42 18.23 9.32 -20.30
CA LEU A 42 19.19 9.17 -21.41
C LEU A 42 18.65 8.36 -22.57
N ASP A 43 17.58 7.62 -22.35
CA ASP A 43 16.95 6.85 -23.40
C ASP A 43 15.76 7.63 -23.96
N PRO A 44 15.87 8.19 -25.16
CA PRO A 44 14.78 8.99 -25.74
C PRO A 44 13.55 8.12 -26.10
N TRP A 45 13.70 6.82 -26.10
CA TRP A 45 12.61 5.91 -26.44
C TRP A 45 11.88 5.40 -25.23
N GLY A 46 12.30 5.80 -24.02
CA GLY A 46 11.65 5.38 -22.78
C GLY A 46 11.87 3.91 -22.44
N LEU A 47 12.89 3.30 -22.97
CA LEU A 47 13.16 1.88 -22.70
C LEU A 47 13.67 1.65 -21.28
N ASP A 48 14.09 2.72 -20.59
CA ASP A 48 14.57 2.63 -19.22
C ASP A 48 13.44 2.73 -18.19
N GLU A 49 12.21 2.91 -18.65
CA GLU A 49 11.06 2.93 -17.77
C GLU A 49 10.49 1.53 -17.59
N ASP A 50 10.14 1.21 -16.35
CA ASP A 50 9.48 -0.04 -16.05
C ASP A 50 8.33 0.24 -15.09
N GLU A 51 7.17 -0.29 -15.40
CA GLU A 51 5.99 -0.13 -14.56
C GLU A 51 5.34 -1.48 -14.30
N MET A 52 5.11 -1.77 -13.03
CA MET A 52 4.46 -3.00 -12.61
C MET A 52 3.22 -2.63 -11.80
N THR A 53 2.10 -3.25 -12.11
CA THR A 53 0.84 -2.98 -11.45
C THR A 53 0.24 -4.27 -10.93
N LEU A 54 -0.15 -4.26 -9.65
CA LEU A 54 -0.87 -5.36 -9.02
C LEU A 54 -2.26 -4.87 -8.64
N VAL A 55 -3.28 -5.61 -9.04
CA VAL A 55 -4.67 -5.22 -8.82
C VAL A 55 -5.38 -6.29 -8.00
N VAL A 56 -6.05 -5.86 -6.92
CA VAL A 56 -6.86 -6.76 -6.10
C VAL A 56 -8.32 -6.34 -6.27
N PRO A 57 -9.17 -7.23 -6.81
CA PRO A 57 -10.56 -6.89 -7.03
C PRO A 57 -11.31 -6.68 -5.71
N ARG A 58 -12.37 -5.87 -5.77
CA ARG A 58 -13.12 -5.46 -4.59
C ARG A 58 -13.50 -6.61 -3.66
N ARG A 59 -13.96 -7.72 -4.23
CA ARG A 59 -14.42 -8.84 -3.41
C ARG A 59 -13.30 -9.58 -2.69
N GLN A 60 -12.05 -9.31 -3.03
CA GLN A 60 -10.90 -9.92 -2.37
C GLN A 60 -10.19 -8.97 -1.41
N VAL A 61 -10.67 -7.73 -1.31
CA VAL A 61 -10.01 -6.72 -0.47
C VAL A 61 -10.10 -7.08 1.01
N GLY A 62 -11.23 -7.66 1.46
CA GLY A 62 -11.35 -8.11 2.84
C GLY A 62 -10.34 -9.21 3.18
N ARG A 63 -10.15 -10.14 2.25
CA ARG A 63 -9.17 -11.21 2.44
C ARG A 63 -7.73 -10.66 2.43
N LEU A 64 -7.48 -9.69 1.56
CA LEU A 64 -6.19 -9.00 1.56
C LEU A 64 -5.93 -8.31 2.89
N ALA A 65 -6.94 -7.61 3.43
CA ALA A 65 -6.80 -6.93 4.71
C ALA A 65 -6.46 -7.92 5.82
N LEU A 66 -7.11 -9.08 5.82
CA LEU A 66 -6.82 -10.13 6.78
C LEU A 66 -5.37 -10.60 6.65
N ALA A 67 -4.93 -10.85 5.44
CA ALA A 67 -3.57 -11.33 5.19
C ALA A 67 -2.53 -10.28 5.60
N LEU A 68 -2.75 -9.02 5.27
CA LEU A 68 -1.83 -7.94 5.64
C LEU A 68 -1.78 -7.77 7.15
N ALA A 69 -2.94 -7.79 7.83
CA ALA A 69 -2.97 -7.70 9.27
C ALA A 69 -2.20 -8.86 9.91
N ALA A 70 -2.38 -10.07 9.39
CA ALA A 70 -1.67 -11.23 9.88
C ALA A 70 -0.15 -11.08 9.72
N GLU A 71 0.29 -10.57 8.57
CA GLU A 71 1.72 -10.35 8.34
C GLU A 71 2.31 -9.29 9.26
N VAL A 72 1.56 -8.22 9.49
CA VAL A 72 2.02 -7.13 10.36
C VAL A 72 2.03 -7.55 11.82
N LEU A 73 1.06 -8.36 12.24
CA LEU A 73 0.85 -8.69 13.65
C LEU A 73 1.45 -10.02 14.09
N LYS A 74 1.97 -10.81 13.17
CA LYS A 74 2.61 -12.07 13.55
C LYS A 74 3.76 -11.81 14.51
N ASP A 75 3.95 -12.71 15.44
CA ASP A 75 4.99 -12.58 16.47
C ASP A 75 4.80 -11.39 17.40
N SER A 76 3.57 -10.85 17.46
CA SER A 76 3.26 -9.71 18.30
C SER A 76 2.42 -10.15 19.49
N ASP A 77 2.85 -9.80 20.71
CA ASP A 77 2.11 -10.09 21.92
C ASP A 77 0.99 -9.08 22.16
N ASP A 78 1.09 -7.91 21.55
CA ASP A 78 0.15 -6.80 21.75
C ASP A 78 -0.61 -6.46 20.48
N GLY A 79 -1.05 -7.50 19.75
CA GLY A 79 -1.69 -7.34 18.45
C GLY A 79 -2.86 -6.37 18.44
N VAL A 80 -3.71 -6.41 19.46
CA VAL A 80 -4.87 -5.52 19.54
C VAL A 80 -4.41 -4.06 19.62
N ALA A 81 -3.49 -3.76 20.52
CA ALA A 81 -3.00 -2.40 20.69
C ALA A 81 -2.27 -1.91 19.43
N ARG A 82 -1.51 -2.80 18.80
CA ARG A 82 -0.77 -2.46 17.60
C ARG A 82 -1.70 -2.15 16.43
N LEU A 83 -2.73 -2.97 16.24
CA LEU A 83 -3.71 -2.71 15.18
C LEU A 83 -4.50 -1.43 15.46
N ALA A 84 -4.84 -1.18 16.71
CA ALA A 84 -5.52 0.05 17.08
C ALA A 84 -4.70 1.29 16.72
N ARG A 85 -3.39 1.24 16.96
CA ARG A 85 -2.49 2.35 16.60
C ARG A 85 -2.44 2.57 15.09
N ILE A 86 -2.44 1.48 14.32
CA ILE A 86 -2.47 1.58 12.86
C ILE A 86 -3.77 2.23 12.40
N CYS A 87 -4.89 1.80 12.95
CA CYS A 87 -6.18 2.39 12.62
C CYS A 87 -6.23 3.88 12.95
N GLU A 88 -5.73 4.27 14.13
CA GLU A 88 -5.67 5.68 14.51
C GLU A 88 -4.81 6.50 13.56
N ALA A 89 -3.66 5.96 13.19
CA ALA A 89 -2.73 6.66 12.29
C ALA A 89 -3.34 6.93 10.91
N HIS A 90 -4.27 6.09 10.50
CA HIS A 90 -4.88 6.18 9.17
C HIS A 90 -6.36 6.58 9.21
N ALA A 91 -6.83 7.05 10.35
CA ALA A 91 -8.22 7.51 10.53
C ALA A 91 -9.25 6.43 10.17
N VAL A 92 -8.95 5.19 10.52
CA VAL A 92 -9.87 4.06 10.35
C VAL A 92 -10.67 3.88 11.62
N PRO A 93 -12.00 4.07 11.59
CA PRO A 93 -12.82 3.89 12.80
C PRO A 93 -12.74 2.46 13.31
N PHE A 94 -12.67 2.31 14.63
CA PHE A 94 -12.65 1.01 15.27
C PHE A 94 -13.21 1.10 16.67
N ARG A 95 -13.50 -0.03 17.26
CA ARG A 95 -13.86 -0.11 18.66
C ARG A 95 -13.24 -1.36 19.27
N ILE A 96 -13.01 -1.30 20.56
CA ILE A 96 -12.48 -2.43 21.32
C ILE A 96 -13.57 -2.92 22.26
N ALA A 97 -13.84 -4.23 22.24
CA ALA A 97 -14.76 -4.85 23.17
C ALA A 97 -13.98 -5.75 24.12
N ARG A 98 -14.39 -5.76 25.38
CA ARG A 98 -13.75 -6.57 26.40
C ARG A 98 -14.77 -7.51 27.04
N TRP A 99 -14.37 -8.76 27.15
CA TRP A 99 -15.19 -9.80 27.78
C TRP A 99 -14.47 -10.32 29.01
N SER A 100 -15.17 -10.36 30.12
CA SER A 100 -14.58 -10.87 31.36
C SER A 100 -15.55 -11.77 32.11
#